data_a11b11d07d370100d653ff034fb57058
#
_entry.id   a11b11d07d370100d653ff034fb57058
#
_cell.length_a   1.000
_cell.length_b   1.000
_cell.length_c   1.000
_cell.angle_alpha   90.00
_cell.angle_beta   90.00
_cell.angle_gamma   90.00
#
_symmetry.space_group_name_H-M   'P 1'
#
loop_
_entity.id
_entity.type
_entity.pdbx_description
1 polymer ?
#
loop_
_entity_poly.entity_id
_entity_poly.type
_entity_poly.pdbx_seq_one_letter_code
_entity_poly.pdbx_strand_id
1 'polypeptide(L)'
;MMNAVVKPYHEMCLNSSELIVPRDTYQRALHPARVARIAKEFDERVANEPKISFRDGHYYVMDGQNTIAARKFLNGGEDLQIRCKVYFGMTEREEALLFAQQTGISERLSAGQKLRALIFAGEPAAVAFQQATELAGVHLSFEEGRGKQRISCIATAYHEFIRLGPEAVSYTHL
;
A
#
# COMPACT_ATOMS: atom_id res chain seq x y z
N MET A 1 2.23 21.97 -8.54
CA MET A 1 1.25 20.88 -8.82
C MET A 1 1.92 19.95 -9.81
N MET A 2 2.33 18.75 -9.37
CA MET A 2 2.78 17.73 -10.32
C MET A 2 1.55 17.27 -11.09
N ASN A 3 1.51 17.52 -12.38
CA ASN A 3 0.55 16.86 -13.26
C ASN A 3 0.78 15.35 -13.15
N ALA A 4 -0.14 14.65 -12.53
CA ALA A 4 -0.13 13.20 -12.53
C ALA A 4 -0.24 12.77 -14.00
N VAL A 5 0.85 12.31 -14.56
CA VAL A 5 0.85 11.68 -15.88
C VAL A 5 0.03 10.41 -15.74
N VAL A 6 -1.21 10.45 -16.21
CA VAL A 6 -2.07 9.26 -16.26
C VAL A 6 -1.46 8.30 -17.28
N LYS A 7 -0.74 7.30 -16.80
CA LYS A 7 -0.19 6.26 -17.67
C LYS A 7 -1.34 5.41 -18.21
N PRO A 8 -1.36 5.10 -19.50
CA PRO A 8 -2.38 4.25 -20.10
C PRO A 8 -2.29 2.84 -19.50
N TYR A 9 -3.43 2.17 -19.41
CA TYR A 9 -3.48 0.77 -19.03
C TYR A 9 -4.07 -0.07 -20.17
N HIS A 10 -3.77 -1.36 -20.13
CA HIS A 10 -4.38 -2.37 -21.00
C HIS A 10 -5.16 -3.36 -20.14
N GLU A 11 -6.33 -3.78 -20.62
CA GLU A 11 -7.06 -4.88 -20.01
C GLU A 11 -6.48 -6.20 -20.48
N MET A 12 -6.04 -7.02 -19.54
CA MET A 12 -5.40 -8.31 -19.82
C MET A 12 -5.93 -9.38 -18.88
N CYS A 13 -6.03 -10.61 -19.36
CA CYS A 13 -6.26 -11.78 -18.52
C CYS A 13 -4.89 -12.40 -18.16
N LEU A 14 -4.60 -12.48 -16.88
CA LEU A 14 -3.34 -13.01 -16.36
C LEU A 14 -3.61 -14.18 -15.42
N ASN A 15 -2.71 -15.16 -15.40
CA ASN A 15 -2.77 -16.23 -14.41
C ASN A 15 -2.49 -15.67 -13.00
N SER A 16 -3.23 -16.12 -12.03
CA SER A 16 -3.03 -15.68 -10.64
C SER A 16 -1.66 -16.04 -10.08
N SER A 17 -0.98 -17.02 -10.64
CA SER A 17 0.40 -17.41 -10.33
C SER A 17 1.45 -16.43 -10.83
N GLU A 18 1.14 -15.63 -11.85
CA GLU A 18 2.06 -14.61 -12.39
C GLU A 18 2.03 -13.31 -11.59
N LEU A 19 1.06 -13.15 -10.68
CA LEU A 19 0.81 -11.92 -9.94
C LEU A 19 1.64 -11.85 -8.65
N ILE A 20 2.58 -10.92 -8.59
CA ILE A 20 3.48 -10.71 -7.45
C ILE A 20 2.94 -9.57 -6.58
N VAL A 21 2.76 -9.84 -5.29
CA VAL A 21 2.41 -8.79 -4.30
C VAL A 21 3.70 -8.29 -3.65
N PRO A 22 4.10 -7.02 -3.82
CA PRO A 22 5.37 -6.48 -3.30
C PRO A 22 5.25 -6.14 -1.79
N ARG A 23 5.17 -7.19 -0.95
CA ARG A 23 4.98 -7.07 0.50
C ARG A 23 6.19 -6.51 1.24
N ASP A 24 7.37 -6.73 0.70
CA ASP A 24 8.62 -6.32 1.32
C ASP A 24 8.87 -4.81 1.21
N THR A 25 8.13 -4.13 0.32
CA THR A 25 8.27 -2.70 0.09
C THR A 25 7.07 -1.90 0.59
N TYR A 26 6.06 -1.66 -0.23
CA TYR A 26 4.95 -0.75 0.11
C TYR A 26 3.61 -1.45 0.41
N GLN A 27 3.42 -2.70 -0.04
CA GLN A 27 2.17 -3.42 0.18
C GLN A 27 2.03 -3.93 1.63
N ARG A 28 0.79 -4.02 2.07
CA ARG A 28 0.45 -4.59 3.37
C ARG A 28 0.37 -6.12 3.31
N ALA A 29 0.47 -6.76 4.48
CA ALA A 29 0.19 -8.19 4.60
C ALA A 29 -1.25 -8.51 4.20
N LEU A 30 -1.45 -9.72 3.69
CA LEU A 30 -2.77 -10.24 3.38
C LEU A 30 -3.54 -10.48 4.69
N HIS A 31 -4.81 -10.09 4.72
CA HIS A 31 -5.66 -10.27 5.91
C HIS A 31 -6.63 -11.46 5.71
N PRO A 32 -6.38 -12.64 6.28
CA PRO A 32 -7.15 -13.86 6.00
C PRO A 32 -8.66 -13.72 6.28
N ALA A 33 -9.03 -13.09 7.40
CA ALA A 33 -10.43 -12.88 7.74
C ALA A 33 -11.16 -11.99 6.72
N ARG A 34 -10.44 -11.03 6.12
CA ARG A 34 -10.98 -10.17 5.06
C ARG A 34 -11.16 -10.95 3.76
N VAL A 35 -10.19 -11.78 3.40
CA VAL A 35 -10.30 -12.65 2.21
C VAL A 35 -11.52 -13.55 2.33
N ALA A 36 -11.72 -14.20 3.50
CA ALA A 36 -12.87 -15.05 3.75
C ALA A 36 -14.20 -14.28 3.65
N ARG A 37 -14.26 -13.03 4.18
CA ARG A 37 -15.45 -12.19 4.06
C ARG A 37 -15.75 -11.82 2.61
N ILE A 38 -14.73 -11.41 1.86
CA ILE A 38 -14.89 -11.09 0.43
C ILE A 38 -15.35 -12.33 -0.33
N ALA A 39 -14.75 -13.51 -0.08
CA ALA A 39 -15.13 -14.74 -0.73
C ALA A 39 -16.58 -15.15 -0.44
N LYS A 40 -17.07 -14.94 0.79
CA LYS A 40 -18.45 -15.25 1.18
C LYS A 40 -19.49 -14.41 0.43
N GLU A 41 -19.17 -13.16 0.16
CA GLU A 41 -20.07 -12.17 -0.48
C GLU A 41 -19.63 -11.85 -1.92
N PHE A 42 -18.81 -12.73 -2.51
CA PHE A 42 -18.17 -12.46 -3.79
C PHE A 42 -19.19 -12.41 -4.92
N ASP A 43 -19.22 -11.29 -5.65
CA ASP A 43 -19.97 -11.12 -6.87
C ASP A 43 -19.04 -10.51 -7.93
N GLU A 44 -18.80 -11.25 -9.00
CA GLU A 44 -17.94 -10.84 -10.10
C GLU A 44 -18.39 -9.52 -10.77
N ARG A 45 -19.69 -9.24 -10.76
CA ARG A 45 -20.26 -8.00 -11.33
C ARG A 45 -19.92 -6.75 -10.53
N VAL A 46 -19.59 -6.92 -9.23
CA VAL A 46 -19.28 -5.83 -8.29
C VAL A 46 -17.79 -5.77 -7.98
N ALA A 47 -17.08 -6.89 -8.16
CA ALA A 47 -15.67 -7.00 -7.86
C ALA A 47 -14.82 -6.10 -8.77
N ASN A 48 -13.98 -5.26 -8.16
CA ASN A 48 -13.05 -4.42 -8.92
C ASN A 48 -11.98 -5.27 -9.61
N GLU A 49 -11.61 -4.87 -10.82
CA GLU A 49 -10.48 -5.42 -11.52
C GLU A 49 -9.18 -5.03 -10.83
N PRO A 50 -8.26 -5.97 -10.55
CA PRO A 50 -6.98 -5.66 -9.97
C PRO A 50 -6.16 -4.71 -10.85
N LYS A 51 -5.43 -3.80 -10.20
CA LYS A 51 -4.47 -2.90 -10.87
C LYS A 51 -3.07 -3.47 -10.73
N ILE A 52 -2.44 -3.69 -11.85
CA ILE A 52 -1.15 -4.38 -11.99
C ILE A 52 -0.16 -3.44 -12.66
N SER A 53 1.08 -3.40 -12.19
CA SER A 53 2.21 -2.77 -12.87
C SER A 53 3.05 -3.85 -13.53
N PHE A 54 3.37 -3.67 -14.81
CA PHE A 54 4.34 -4.51 -15.51
C PHE A 54 5.68 -3.80 -15.57
N ARG A 55 6.68 -4.34 -14.87
CA ARG A 55 8.07 -3.87 -14.90
C ARG A 55 9.04 -5.05 -14.76
N ASP A 56 10.19 -4.93 -15.34
CA ASP A 56 11.28 -5.92 -15.25
C ASP A 56 10.83 -7.35 -15.61
N GLY A 57 9.87 -7.48 -16.54
CA GLY A 57 9.33 -8.78 -16.96
C GLY A 57 8.33 -9.42 -16.01
N HIS A 58 7.86 -8.70 -14.97
CA HIS A 58 6.98 -9.23 -13.93
C HIS A 58 5.72 -8.36 -13.73
N TYR A 59 4.66 -9.00 -13.21
CA TYR A 59 3.38 -8.37 -12.93
C TYR A 59 3.22 -8.11 -11.42
N TYR A 60 3.33 -6.85 -11.01
CA TYR A 60 3.23 -6.44 -9.60
C TYR A 60 1.85 -5.90 -9.27
N VAL A 61 1.24 -6.43 -8.21
CA VAL A 61 -0.10 -6.04 -7.75
C VAL A 61 -0.03 -4.71 -7.01
N MET A 62 -0.60 -3.65 -7.58
CA MET A 62 -0.73 -2.35 -6.93
C MET A 62 -2.03 -2.27 -6.11
N ASP A 63 -3.12 -2.86 -6.61
CA ASP A 63 -4.42 -2.89 -5.93
C ASP A 63 -5.14 -4.19 -6.22
N GLY A 64 -6.01 -4.63 -5.28
CA GLY A 64 -6.86 -5.80 -5.45
C GLY A 64 -6.29 -7.11 -4.88
N GLN A 65 -5.21 -7.08 -4.09
CA GLN A 65 -4.61 -8.31 -3.52
C GLN A 65 -5.62 -9.22 -2.76
N ASN A 66 -6.55 -8.62 -1.98
CA ASN A 66 -7.56 -9.40 -1.26
C ASN A 66 -8.60 -10.00 -2.21
N THR A 67 -8.95 -9.31 -3.30
CA THR A 67 -9.86 -9.79 -4.34
C THR A 67 -9.25 -10.95 -5.12
N ILE A 68 -7.96 -10.84 -5.48
CA ILE A 68 -7.19 -11.93 -6.10
C ILE A 68 -7.18 -13.16 -5.17
N ALA A 69 -6.87 -12.96 -3.90
CA ALA A 69 -6.85 -14.04 -2.92
C ALA A 69 -8.23 -14.68 -2.70
N ALA A 70 -9.30 -13.87 -2.70
CA ALA A 70 -10.67 -14.38 -2.59
C ALA A 70 -11.08 -15.21 -3.82
N ARG A 71 -10.76 -14.74 -5.03
CA ARG A 71 -10.99 -15.52 -6.27
C ARG A 71 -10.24 -16.85 -6.23
N LYS A 72 -8.97 -16.83 -5.82
CA LYS A 72 -8.16 -18.03 -5.68
C LYS A 72 -8.73 -18.98 -4.64
N PHE A 73 -9.16 -18.45 -3.49
CA PHE A 73 -9.83 -19.26 -2.46
C PHE A 73 -11.11 -19.92 -2.98
N LEU A 74 -11.96 -19.21 -3.72
CA LEU A 74 -13.18 -19.74 -4.33
C LEU A 74 -12.89 -20.79 -5.42
N ASN A 75 -11.72 -20.69 -6.06
CA ASN A 75 -11.25 -21.69 -7.04
C ASN A 75 -10.49 -22.87 -6.39
N GLY A 76 -10.71 -23.13 -5.10
CA GLY A 76 -10.07 -24.24 -4.39
C GLY A 76 -8.58 -24.06 -4.14
N GLY A 77 -8.04 -22.85 -4.31
CA GLY A 77 -6.61 -22.54 -4.20
C GLY A 77 -5.83 -22.73 -5.51
N GLU A 78 -6.46 -23.28 -6.53
CA GLU A 78 -5.87 -23.50 -7.85
C GLU A 78 -5.67 -22.20 -8.62
N ASP A 79 -4.76 -22.25 -9.60
CA ASP A 79 -4.50 -21.13 -10.48
C ASP A 79 -5.71 -20.80 -11.36
N LEU A 80 -5.92 -19.53 -11.64
CA LEU A 80 -7.04 -19.07 -12.47
C LEU A 80 -6.69 -17.81 -13.26
N GLN A 81 -7.40 -17.62 -14.36
CA GLN A 81 -7.32 -16.40 -15.16
C GLN A 81 -8.08 -15.26 -14.47
N ILE A 82 -7.42 -14.11 -14.31
CA ILE A 82 -8.00 -12.91 -13.70
C ILE A 82 -7.87 -11.76 -14.69
N ARG A 83 -8.99 -11.10 -14.99
CA ARG A 83 -8.98 -9.86 -15.76
C ARG A 83 -8.41 -8.74 -14.91
N CYS A 84 -7.40 -8.05 -15.44
CA CYS A 84 -6.61 -7.04 -14.75
C CYS A 84 -6.44 -5.78 -15.61
N LYS A 85 -6.27 -4.64 -14.95
CA LYS A 85 -5.79 -3.39 -15.56
C LYS A 85 -4.29 -3.32 -15.42
N VAL A 86 -3.57 -3.49 -16.52
CA VAL A 86 -2.08 -3.55 -16.53
C VAL A 86 -1.51 -2.22 -17.00
N TYR A 87 -0.70 -1.60 -16.16
CA TYR A 87 0.03 -0.36 -16.41
C TYR A 87 1.47 -0.68 -16.77
N PHE A 88 1.99 -0.01 -17.80
CA PHE A 88 3.35 -0.19 -18.28
C PHE A 88 4.21 1.03 -17.98
N GLY A 89 5.51 0.80 -17.77
CA GLY A 89 6.50 1.87 -17.58
C GLY A 89 6.37 2.62 -16.28
N MET A 90 5.78 2.02 -15.25
CA MET A 90 5.80 2.54 -13.88
C MET A 90 7.09 2.12 -13.17
N THR A 91 7.59 2.99 -12.33
CA THR A 91 8.63 2.67 -11.35
C THR A 91 7.97 2.18 -10.05
N GLU A 92 8.72 1.45 -9.24
CA GLU A 92 8.24 0.97 -7.94
C GLU A 92 7.85 2.12 -6.99
N ARG A 93 8.50 3.29 -7.11
CA ARG A 93 8.14 4.50 -6.36
C ARG A 93 6.78 5.06 -6.80
N GLU A 94 6.50 5.06 -8.09
CA GLU A 94 5.19 5.48 -8.61
C GLU A 94 4.07 4.51 -8.18
N GLU A 95 4.36 3.20 -8.14
CA GLU A 95 3.46 2.18 -7.60
C GLU A 95 3.13 2.45 -6.13
N ALA A 96 4.15 2.71 -5.30
CA ALA A 96 4.00 3.03 -3.89
C ALA A 96 3.19 4.32 -3.67
N LEU A 97 3.43 5.36 -4.49
CA LEU A 97 2.66 6.60 -4.44
C LEU A 97 1.20 6.37 -4.79
N LEU A 98 0.92 5.62 -5.85
CA LEU A 98 -0.45 5.25 -6.24
C LEU A 98 -1.15 4.46 -5.12
N PHE A 99 -0.44 3.50 -4.51
CA PHE A 99 -0.95 2.74 -3.36
C PHE A 99 -1.31 3.66 -2.19
N ALA A 100 -0.44 4.63 -1.86
CA ALA A 100 -0.70 5.59 -0.78
C ALA A 100 -1.89 6.53 -1.05
N GLN A 101 -2.16 6.80 -2.33
CA GLN A 101 -3.25 7.69 -2.78
C GLN A 101 -4.58 6.96 -3.01
N GLN A 102 -4.60 5.63 -2.86
CA GLN A 102 -5.82 4.85 -3.08
C GLN A 102 -6.98 5.38 -2.23
N THR A 103 -8.00 5.86 -2.92
CA THR A 103 -9.26 6.30 -2.35
C THR A 103 -10.36 5.48 -3.00
N GLY A 104 -11.17 4.77 -2.24
CA GLY A 104 -12.27 4.01 -2.82
C GLY A 104 -12.92 3.02 -1.85
N ILE A 105 -13.66 2.06 -2.40
CA ILE A 105 -14.37 0.98 -1.70
C ILE A 105 -13.43 0.05 -0.92
N SER A 106 -12.14 0.04 -1.30
CA SER A 106 -11.09 -0.64 -0.54
C SER A 106 -10.98 -0.04 0.86
N GLU A 107 -10.72 -0.87 1.85
CA GLU A 107 -10.46 -0.43 3.22
C GLU A 107 -9.38 0.66 3.21
N ARG A 108 -9.67 1.76 3.89
CA ARG A 108 -8.73 2.85 4.02
C ARG A 108 -7.42 2.33 4.60
N LEU A 109 -6.31 2.71 4.00
CA LEU A 109 -5.00 2.45 4.57
C LEU A 109 -4.92 3.07 5.96
N SER A 110 -4.33 2.33 6.91
CA SER A 110 -3.97 2.95 8.19
C SER A 110 -2.94 4.06 7.95
N ALA A 111 -2.86 5.01 8.89
CA ALA A 111 -1.89 6.09 8.79
C ALA A 111 -0.45 5.57 8.65
N GLY A 112 -0.12 4.48 9.35
CA GLY A 112 1.19 3.83 9.25
C GLY A 112 1.44 3.21 7.87
N GLN A 113 0.46 2.50 7.31
CA GLN A 113 0.58 1.92 5.96
C GLN A 113 0.75 3.00 4.89
N LYS A 114 -0.01 4.10 5.02
CA LYS A 114 0.11 5.24 4.12
C LYS A 114 1.50 5.91 4.23
N LEU A 115 1.95 6.17 5.46
CA LEU A 115 3.25 6.80 5.70
C LEU A 115 4.41 5.93 5.18
N ARG A 116 4.37 4.61 5.42
CA ARG A 116 5.36 3.67 4.88
C ARG A 116 5.48 3.77 3.36
N ALA A 117 4.34 3.79 2.66
CA ALA A 117 4.32 3.91 1.21
C ALA A 117 4.84 5.27 0.72
N LEU A 118 4.53 6.36 1.42
CA LEU A 118 5.05 7.70 1.11
C LEU A 118 6.56 7.80 1.32
N ILE A 119 7.10 7.22 2.41
CA ILE A 119 8.54 7.14 2.67
C ILE A 119 9.23 6.37 1.54
N PHE A 120 8.70 5.20 1.18
CA PHE A 120 9.25 4.39 0.10
C PHE A 120 9.20 5.12 -1.25
N ALA A 121 8.12 5.84 -1.52
CA ALA A 121 7.98 6.68 -2.71
C ALA A 121 8.95 7.88 -2.74
N GLY A 122 9.63 8.18 -1.62
CA GLY A 122 10.54 9.32 -1.50
C GLY A 122 9.81 10.64 -1.37
N GLU A 123 8.58 10.66 -0.81
CA GLU A 123 7.85 11.90 -0.57
C GLU A 123 8.62 12.74 0.47
N PRO A 124 8.98 14.02 0.14
CA PRO A 124 9.95 14.76 0.94
C PRO A 124 9.58 14.94 2.40
N ALA A 125 8.32 15.25 2.70
CA ALA A 125 7.87 15.46 4.08
C ALA A 125 7.84 14.14 4.88
N ALA A 126 7.49 13.04 4.25
CA ALA A 126 7.47 11.71 4.88
C ALA A 126 8.90 11.23 5.21
N VAL A 127 9.84 11.44 4.28
CA VAL A 127 11.26 11.12 4.48
C VAL A 127 11.85 11.99 5.58
N ALA A 128 11.58 13.31 5.58
CA ALA A 128 12.05 14.22 6.62
C ALA A 128 11.49 13.85 8.00
N PHE A 129 10.22 13.43 8.08
CA PHE A 129 9.64 12.94 9.34
C PHE A 129 10.32 11.68 9.83
N GLN A 130 10.59 10.71 8.97
CA GLN A 130 11.34 9.50 9.33
C GLN A 130 12.73 9.86 9.89
N GLN A 131 13.49 10.69 9.19
CA GLN A 131 14.82 11.13 9.63
C GLN A 131 14.78 11.84 10.98
N ALA A 132 13.79 12.70 11.20
CA ALA A 132 13.63 13.39 12.48
C ALA A 132 13.34 12.42 13.65
N THR A 133 12.50 11.39 13.41
CA THR A 133 12.22 10.37 14.44
C THR A 133 13.44 9.51 14.72
N GLU A 134 14.22 9.13 13.72
CA GLU A 134 15.46 8.37 13.87
C GLU A 134 16.51 9.16 14.67
N LEU A 135 16.67 10.45 14.38
CA LEU A 135 17.57 11.34 15.14
C LEU A 135 17.14 11.48 16.60
N ALA A 136 15.83 11.45 16.87
CA ALA A 136 15.29 11.47 18.25
C ALA A 136 15.36 10.11 18.95
N GLY A 137 15.92 9.08 18.32
CA GLY A 137 16.00 7.72 18.88
C GLY A 137 14.65 7.00 18.98
N VAL A 138 13.66 7.42 18.16
CA VAL A 138 12.32 6.87 18.16
C VAL A 138 12.03 6.17 16.84
N HIS A 139 11.50 4.97 16.91
CA HIS A 139 11.18 4.19 15.72
C HIS A 139 9.70 4.28 15.34
N LEU A 140 9.43 4.45 14.04
CA LEU A 140 8.09 4.37 13.51
C LEU A 140 7.61 2.91 13.49
N SER A 141 6.47 2.64 14.12
CA SER A 141 5.83 1.32 14.08
C SER A 141 4.70 1.36 13.07
N PHE A 142 4.92 0.76 11.91
CA PHE A 142 3.90 0.68 10.84
C PHE A 142 2.88 -0.45 11.06
N GLU A 143 3.15 -1.35 11.99
CA GLU A 143 2.28 -2.45 12.38
C GLU A 143 1.55 -2.11 13.68
N GLU A 144 0.39 -2.74 13.88
CA GLU A 144 -0.36 -2.59 15.13
C GLU A 144 0.43 -3.22 16.29
N GLY A 145 0.71 -2.44 17.31
CA GLY A 145 1.40 -2.89 18.51
C GLY A 145 1.99 -1.75 19.32
N ARG A 146 2.07 -1.95 20.65
CA ARG A 146 2.74 -1.04 21.59
C ARG A 146 4.15 -1.54 21.87
N GLY A 147 5.14 -0.67 21.74
CA GLY A 147 6.53 -0.97 22.07
C GLY A 147 7.24 0.23 22.69
N LYS A 148 8.29 -0.01 23.49
CA LYS A 148 9.16 1.06 24.00
C LYS A 148 9.85 1.76 22.81
N GLN A 149 9.96 3.09 22.86
CA GLN A 149 10.58 3.92 21.82
C GLN A 149 9.90 3.81 20.43
N ARG A 150 8.59 3.55 20.41
CA ARG A 150 7.81 3.48 19.17
C ARG A 150 6.68 4.48 19.18
N ILE A 151 6.50 5.19 18.07
CA ILE A 151 5.34 6.05 17.85
C ILE A 151 4.18 5.18 17.39
N SER A 152 3.17 5.03 18.23
CA SER A 152 1.92 4.33 17.89
C SER A 152 0.83 5.25 17.30
N CYS A 153 0.90 6.55 17.59
CA CYS A 153 -0.01 7.58 17.08
C CYS A 153 0.55 8.28 15.83
N ILE A 154 0.96 7.48 14.83
CA ILE A 154 1.63 7.97 13.62
C ILE A 154 0.87 9.11 12.92
N ALA A 155 -0.48 9.01 12.83
CA ALA A 155 -1.28 10.04 12.18
C ALA A 155 -1.10 11.41 12.84
N THR A 156 -1.22 11.45 14.17
CA THR A 156 -1.09 12.68 14.95
C THR A 156 0.32 13.22 14.89
N ALA A 157 1.32 12.35 15.09
CA ALA A 157 2.73 12.75 15.08
C ALA A 157 3.15 13.31 13.71
N TYR A 158 2.75 12.66 12.62
CA TYR A 158 3.06 13.15 11.27
C TYR A 158 2.33 14.47 10.96
N HIS A 159 1.06 14.59 11.36
CA HIS A 159 0.30 15.84 11.20
C HIS A 159 0.97 17.00 11.95
N GLU A 160 1.37 16.79 13.22
CA GLU A 160 2.06 17.80 14.01
C GLU A 160 3.44 18.16 13.43
N PHE A 161 4.17 17.19 12.91
CA PHE A 161 5.43 17.42 12.21
C PHE A 161 5.24 18.33 10.99
N ILE A 162 4.22 18.06 10.16
CA ILE A 162 3.90 18.92 9.00
C ILE A 162 3.54 20.34 9.42
N ARG A 163 2.82 20.47 10.55
CA ARG A 163 2.36 21.77 11.06
C ARG A 163 3.47 22.60 11.71
N LEU A 164 4.36 21.96 12.47
CA LEU A 164 5.33 22.62 13.36
C LEU A 164 6.78 22.54 12.86
N GLY A 165 7.04 21.72 11.83
CA GLY A 165 8.39 21.46 11.34
C GLY A 165 9.17 20.42 12.17
N PRO A 166 10.44 20.15 11.80
CA PRO A 166 11.26 19.08 12.41
C PRO A 166 11.53 19.27 13.91
N GLU A 167 11.45 20.47 14.44
CA GLU A 167 11.64 20.75 15.86
C GLU A 167 10.56 20.13 16.76
N ALA A 168 9.37 19.88 16.22
CA ALA A 168 8.24 19.31 16.97
C ALA A 168 8.52 17.90 17.51
N VAL A 169 9.36 17.12 16.85
CA VAL A 169 9.70 15.76 17.27
C VAL A 169 10.57 15.78 18.55
N SER A 170 11.33 16.84 18.76
CA SER A 170 12.22 17.00 19.92
C SER A 170 11.48 17.24 21.23
N TYR A 171 10.26 17.81 21.18
CA TYR A 171 9.49 18.19 22.39
C TYR A 171 8.57 17.07 22.93
N THR A 172 8.39 15.98 22.21
CA THR A 172 7.49 14.88 22.63
C THR A 172 8.17 13.84 23.54
N HIS A 173 9.43 14.06 23.93
CA HIS A 173 10.25 13.12 24.69
C HIS A 173 10.84 13.68 26.00
N LEU A 174 10.27 14.74 26.56
CA LEU A 174 10.58 15.20 27.92
C LEU A 174 9.55 14.70 28.93
#